data_c850922d6aaa6beb3cca7f34b89c35ef
#
_entry.id   c850922d6aaa6beb3cca7f34b89c35ef
#
_cell.length_a   1.000
_cell.length_b   1.000
_cell.length_c   1.000
_cell.angle_alpha   90.00
_cell.angle_beta   90.00
_cell.angle_gamma   90.00
#
_symmetry.space_group_name_H-M   'P 1'
#
loop_
_entity.id
_entity.type
_entity.pdbx_description
1 polymer ?
#
loop_
_entity_poly.entity_id
_entity_poly.type
_entity_poly.pdbx_seq_one_letter_code
_entity_poly.pdbx_strand_id
1 'polypeptide(L)'
;MAHPATLVLPPSRFTIITSGAVSSPETLPEGCRGLHIGQAGTINGTMQNGSTFTGLPVLHGLTPGFFATITGGTARNIWAIT
;
A
#
# COMPACT_ATOMS: atom_id res chain seq x y z
N MET A 1 -7.18 22.16 -24.43
CA MET A 1 -7.21 21.73 -23.92
C MET A 1 -6.98 21.22 -23.02
N ALA A 2 -6.85 21.22 -22.94
CA ALA A 2 -6.72 20.69 -22.15
C ALA A 2 -6.59 20.04 -21.47
N HIS A 3 -6.53 19.92 -21.34
CA HIS A 3 -6.44 19.21 -20.73
C HIS A 3 -6.46 18.74 -19.75
N PRO A 4 -6.46 18.61 -19.76
CA PRO A 4 -6.59 18.27 -18.83
C PRO A 4 -6.14 17.69 -18.00
N ALA A 5 -6.01 17.60 -18.09
CA ALA A 5 -5.73 17.11 -17.33
C ALA A 5 -5.20 16.74 -16.62
N THR A 6 -5.03 16.96 -16.87
CA THR A 6 -4.62 16.60 -16.22
C THR A 6 -4.50 16.22 -15.16
N LEU A 7 -4.85 16.17 -15.09
CA LEU A 7 -4.93 15.88 -14.16
C LEU A 7 -4.55 15.08 -13.54
N VAL A 8 -4.63 15.33 -13.84
CA VAL A 8 -4.50 14.69 -13.27
C VAL A 8 -4.14 13.84 -12.62
N LEU A 9 -4.20 13.50 -13.17
CA LEU A 9 -3.90 12.59 -12.32
C LEU A 9 -2.55 12.41 -12.14
N PRO A 10 -2.07 12.61 -11.08
CA PRO A 10 -0.69 12.46 -10.88
C PRO A 10 -0.31 11.08 -11.29
N PRO A 11 0.77 10.93 -12.01
CA PRO A 11 1.31 9.63 -12.19
C PRO A 11 1.53 9.08 -10.82
N SER A 12 1.08 7.91 -10.60
CA SER A 12 1.32 7.25 -9.36
C SER A 12 2.77 6.87 -9.27
N ARG A 13 3.31 7.01 -8.09
CA ARG A 13 4.64 6.54 -7.80
C ARG A 13 4.51 5.21 -7.06
N PHE A 14 5.28 4.23 -7.48
CA PHE A 14 5.35 2.94 -6.81
C PHE A 14 6.65 2.89 -6.02
N THR A 15 6.53 2.73 -4.71
CA THR A 15 7.69 2.64 -3.82
C THR A 15 7.68 1.28 -3.17
N ILE A 16 8.75 0.52 -3.34
CA ILE A 16 8.82 -0.82 -2.74
C ILE A 16 8.91 -0.69 -1.22
N ILE A 17 8.07 -1.45 -0.54
CA ILE A 17 8.07 -1.52 0.92
C ILE A 17 8.84 -2.75 1.37
N THR A 18 8.58 -3.88 0.74
CA THR A 18 9.30 -5.10 1.05
C THR A 18 9.23 -6.05 -0.13
N SER A 19 10.29 -6.82 -0.34
CA SER A 19 10.28 -7.88 -1.35
C SER A 19 9.80 -9.19 -0.77
N GLY A 20 9.96 -9.38 0.55
CA GLY A 20 9.45 -10.55 1.25
C GLY A 20 8.23 -10.18 2.09
N ALA A 21 7.88 -11.02 3.03
CA ALA A 21 6.87 -10.69 4.00
C ALA A 21 7.41 -9.63 4.96
N VAL A 22 6.53 -8.79 5.48
CA VAL A 22 6.92 -7.77 6.44
C VAL A 22 7.25 -8.45 7.76
N SER A 23 8.48 -8.27 8.23
CA SER A 23 8.94 -8.87 9.49
C SER A 23 9.14 -7.83 10.59
N SER A 24 9.11 -6.55 10.24
CA SER A 24 9.19 -5.45 11.20
C SER A 24 8.35 -4.29 10.65
N PRO A 25 7.92 -3.37 11.51
CA PRO A 25 7.05 -2.29 11.04
C PRO A 25 7.69 -1.48 9.92
N GLU A 26 6.90 -1.23 8.87
CA GLU A 26 7.31 -0.44 7.72
C GLU A 26 6.38 0.77 7.63
N THR A 27 6.95 1.95 7.74
CA THR A 27 6.18 3.18 7.57
C THR A 27 6.05 3.46 6.08
N LEU A 28 4.81 3.63 5.63
CA LEU A 28 4.54 3.90 4.23
C LEU A 28 4.80 5.36 3.90
N PRO A 29 5.12 5.67 2.65
CA PRO A 29 5.33 7.05 2.26
C PRO A 29 4.06 7.86 2.45
N GLU A 30 4.25 9.14 2.73
CA GLU A 30 3.15 10.08 2.87
C GLU A 30 2.35 10.14 1.58
N GLY A 31 1.04 10.20 1.69
CA GLY A 31 0.18 10.22 0.53
C GLY A 31 -0.13 8.85 -0.05
N CYS A 32 0.23 7.78 0.65
CA CYS A 32 -0.09 6.43 0.20
C CYS A 32 -1.61 6.27 0.07
N ARG A 33 -2.05 5.84 -1.11
CA ARG A 33 -3.47 5.67 -1.41
C ARG A 33 -3.80 4.25 -1.86
N GLY A 34 -2.83 3.35 -1.80
CA GLY A 34 -3.04 1.97 -2.15
C GLY A 34 -1.76 1.20 -2.08
N LEU A 35 -1.89 -0.11 -2.21
CA LEU A 35 -0.76 -1.03 -2.23
C LEU A 35 -0.88 -1.90 -3.47
N HIS A 36 0.27 -2.20 -4.06
CA HIS A 36 0.37 -3.24 -5.08
C HIS A 36 0.99 -4.47 -4.42
N ILE A 37 0.28 -5.58 -4.46
CA ILE A 37 0.66 -6.81 -3.80
C ILE A 37 1.18 -7.78 -4.84
N GLY A 38 2.43 -8.21 -4.69
CA GLY A 38 3.01 -9.15 -5.61
C GLY A 38 2.65 -10.60 -5.32
N GLN A 39 2.37 -10.92 -4.07
CA GLN A 39 1.95 -12.25 -3.67
C GLN A 39 0.86 -12.15 -2.62
N ALA A 40 -0.28 -12.77 -2.89
CA ALA A 40 -1.44 -12.74 -2.02
C ALA A 40 -1.13 -13.29 -0.63
N GLY A 41 -1.85 -12.79 0.35
CA GLY A 41 -1.71 -13.20 1.74
C GLY A 41 -2.51 -12.27 2.64
N THR A 42 -1.97 -11.99 3.81
CA THR A 42 -2.60 -11.07 4.77
C THR A 42 -1.64 -9.95 5.11
N ILE A 43 -2.19 -8.84 5.59
CA ILE A 43 -1.38 -7.74 6.12
C ILE A 43 -1.98 -7.27 7.43
N ASN A 44 -1.12 -6.76 8.31
CA ASN A 44 -1.49 -6.12 9.56
C ASN A 44 -0.90 -4.71 9.53
N GLY A 45 -1.60 -3.76 10.12
CA GLY A 45 -1.05 -2.41 10.15
C GLY A 45 -2.03 -1.36 10.61
N THR A 46 -1.76 -0.13 10.22
CA THR A 46 -2.63 1.00 10.57
C THR A 46 -2.96 1.81 9.32
N MET A 47 -4.13 2.43 9.35
CA MET A 47 -4.57 3.35 8.32
C MET A 47 -4.20 4.79 8.71
N GLN A 48 -4.28 5.70 7.75
CA GLN A 48 -3.92 7.10 8.00
C GLN A 48 -4.87 7.78 9.00
N ASN A 49 -6.08 7.24 9.18
CA ASN A 49 -7.02 7.78 10.16
C ASN A 49 -6.81 7.20 11.56
N GLY A 50 -5.77 6.40 11.76
CA GLY A 50 -5.47 5.81 13.05
C GLY A 50 -6.08 4.44 13.31
N SER A 51 -6.96 3.97 12.43
CA SER A 51 -7.54 2.64 12.57
C SER A 51 -6.48 1.58 12.39
N THR A 52 -6.60 0.47 13.11
CA THR A 52 -5.71 -0.67 12.96
C THR A 52 -6.44 -1.83 12.28
N PHE A 53 -5.69 -2.68 11.62
CA PHE A 53 -6.23 -3.87 11.02
C PHE A 53 -5.27 -5.04 11.23
N THR A 54 -5.83 -6.23 11.34
CA THR A 54 -5.05 -7.45 11.55
C THR A 54 -5.64 -8.54 10.67
N GLY A 55 -4.76 -9.22 9.93
CA GLY A 55 -5.20 -10.30 9.07
C GLY A 55 -6.05 -9.87 7.89
N LEU A 56 -5.88 -8.64 7.42
CA LEU A 56 -6.60 -8.17 6.24
C LEU A 56 -6.16 -8.98 5.03
N PRO A 57 -7.06 -9.74 4.39
CA PRO A 57 -6.67 -10.51 3.22
C PRO A 57 -6.46 -9.59 2.03
N VAL A 58 -5.37 -9.82 1.31
CA VAL A 58 -5.04 -9.06 0.11
C VAL A 58 -4.73 -10.04 -1.02
N LEU A 59 -5.14 -9.67 -2.21
CA LEU A 59 -4.89 -10.47 -3.40
C LEU A 59 -3.76 -9.85 -4.20
N HIS A 60 -3.21 -10.62 -5.13
CA HIS A 60 -2.25 -10.10 -6.08
C HIS A 60 -2.87 -8.93 -6.84
N GLY A 61 -2.18 -7.82 -6.89
CA GLY A 61 -2.63 -6.63 -7.59
C GLY A 61 -2.88 -5.47 -6.65
N LEU A 62 -3.77 -4.57 -7.07
CA LEU A 62 -4.03 -3.34 -6.36
C LEU A 62 -4.97 -3.54 -5.17
N THR A 63 -4.55 -3.02 -4.02
CA THR A 63 -5.39 -2.93 -2.83
C THR A 63 -5.54 -1.45 -2.50
N PRO A 64 -6.66 -0.81 -2.83
CA PRO A 64 -6.84 0.61 -2.56
C PRO A 64 -7.04 0.87 -1.07
N GLY A 65 -6.56 2.01 -0.61
CA GLY A 65 -6.74 2.41 0.78
C GLY A 65 -5.66 3.38 1.22
N PHE A 66 -5.96 4.13 2.25
CA PHE A 66 -5.04 5.12 2.81
C PHE A 66 -4.28 4.48 3.96
N PHE A 67 -3.32 3.66 3.63
CA PHE A 67 -2.51 2.93 4.61
C PHE A 67 -1.40 3.82 5.16
N ALA A 68 -1.08 3.67 6.44
CA ALA A 68 0.00 4.43 7.07
C ALA A 68 1.19 3.55 7.40
N THR A 69 0.96 2.36 7.93
CA THR A 69 2.02 1.47 8.38
C THR A 69 1.61 0.03 8.13
N ILE A 70 2.57 -0.80 7.74
CA ILE A 70 2.39 -2.24 7.68
C ILE A 70 3.29 -2.84 8.74
N THR A 71 2.72 -3.60 9.65
CA THR A 71 3.46 -4.14 10.78
C THR A 71 3.77 -5.62 10.65
N GLY A 72 3.09 -6.31 9.75
CA GLY A 72 3.32 -7.74 9.55
C GLY A 72 2.34 -8.34 8.57
N GLY A 73 2.34 -9.65 8.50
CA GLY A 73 1.44 -10.40 7.63
C GLY A 73 2.19 -11.38 6.77
N THR A 74 1.46 -12.06 5.89
CA THR A 74 2.03 -13.09 5.01
C THR A 74 2.16 -12.65 3.56
N ALA A 75 1.52 -11.56 3.16
CA ALA A 75 1.66 -11.03 1.81
C ALA A 75 3.10 -10.59 1.56
N ARG A 76 3.54 -10.70 0.33
CA ARG A 76 4.93 -10.45 -0.04
C ARG A 76 4.98 -9.49 -1.22
N ASN A 77 6.16 -8.89 -1.40
CA ASN A 77 6.43 -8.02 -2.54
C ASN A 77 5.43 -6.88 -2.61
N ILE A 78 5.45 -6.06 -1.57
CA ILE A 78 4.46 -4.99 -1.39
C ILE A 78 5.04 -3.67 -1.84
N TRP A 79 4.28 -2.93 -2.63
CA TRP A 79 4.64 -1.61 -3.13
C TRP A 79 3.58 -0.61 -2.70
N ALA A 80 4.01 0.54 -2.21
CA ALA A 80 3.08 1.63 -1.90
C ALA A 80 2.86 2.49 -3.14
N ILE A 81 1.63 2.94 -3.31
CA ILE A 81 1.22 3.79 -4.42
C ILE A 81 0.92 5.18 -3.89
N THR A 82 1.60 6.17 -4.41
CA THR A 82 1.40 7.57 -3.99
C THR A 82 1.06 8.49 -5.15
#